data_2196c3634e75ed28452fd2aef3d6cc96
#
_entry.id   2196c3634e75ed28452fd2aef3d6cc96
#
_cell.length_a   1.000
_cell.length_b   1.000
_cell.length_c   1.000
_cell.angle_alpha   90.00
_cell.angle_beta   90.00
_cell.angle_gamma   90.00
#
_symmetry.space_group_name_H-M   'P 1'
#
loop_
_entity.id
_entity.type
_entity.pdbx_description
1 polymer ?
#
loop_
_entity_poly.entity_id
_entity_poly.type
_entity_poly.pdbx_seq_one_letter_code
_entity_poly.pdbx_strand_id
1 'polypeptide(L)'
;MQILGIETSCDETAAAIWEDDVGLRSNVVASQAEHSVFGGVVPELASRAHIRKIIPVIHRSLSEAGISIEKVNGIAVTYGPGLIGSLIVGLSVAKALSLALDVPLIGIHHIEAHIFSSLLQDPEVPLPLMTLVASGGHTELVLVEEWGNYRVLGRTRDDAAGEAFDKVAKMLGLGYPGGPEIDRLAQRGDPRAIHFPRPLPEGWDFSFSGLKTAVLYYLESHPEALPDHLPDVAAGFQRAVVDVLFERLTTAALAYRVSAVAVVGGVAANRELRQRLATWAKSTGVLVVFPSPALCTDNAAMVARAGSFYLNRGERSDLSLAATPRSPLPERRP
;
A
#
# COMPACT_ATOMS: atom_id res chain seq x y z
N MET A 1 -12.77 9.76 -19.80
CA MET A 1 -11.71 10.76 -19.51
C MET A 1 -10.35 10.07 -19.46
N GLN A 2 -9.27 10.78 -19.85
CA GLN A 2 -7.88 10.31 -19.68
C GLN A 2 -7.25 11.05 -18.50
N ILE A 3 -6.93 10.32 -17.44
CA ILE A 3 -6.43 10.86 -16.17
C ILE A 3 -4.97 10.51 -16.01
N LEU A 4 -4.14 11.52 -15.77
CA LEU A 4 -2.74 11.34 -15.34
C LEU A 4 -2.72 11.26 -13.80
N GLY A 5 -2.36 10.09 -13.27
CA GLY A 5 -2.06 9.90 -11.86
C GLY A 5 -0.59 10.13 -11.54
N ILE A 6 -0.31 10.74 -10.41
CA ILE A 6 1.05 11.02 -9.91
C ILE A 6 1.15 10.58 -8.45
N GLU A 7 2.14 9.72 -8.14
CA GLU A 7 2.44 9.22 -6.80
C GLU A 7 3.90 9.51 -6.43
N THR A 8 4.10 10.21 -5.30
CA THR A 8 5.42 10.53 -4.75
C THR A 8 5.43 10.57 -3.22
N SER A 9 4.55 9.83 -2.55
CA SER A 9 4.38 9.96 -1.09
C SER A 9 5.54 9.42 -0.25
N CYS A 10 6.31 8.46 -0.77
CA CYS A 10 7.39 7.79 -0.06
C CYS A 10 8.69 7.75 -0.89
N ASP A 11 9.08 6.60 -1.41
CA ASP A 11 10.32 6.39 -2.18
C ASP A 11 10.08 5.87 -3.60
N GLU A 12 8.83 5.68 -4.02
CA GLU A 12 8.45 5.43 -5.39
C GLU A 12 8.04 6.72 -6.10
N THR A 13 8.66 6.99 -7.26
CA THR A 13 8.19 8.01 -8.19
C THR A 13 7.36 7.33 -9.26
N ALA A 14 6.05 7.57 -9.29
CA ALA A 14 5.20 6.91 -10.26
C ALA A 14 4.29 7.87 -11.03
N ALA A 15 4.00 7.51 -12.28
CA ALA A 15 2.98 8.13 -13.12
C ALA A 15 2.20 7.06 -13.88
N ALA A 16 0.90 7.26 -14.05
CA ALA A 16 0.01 6.34 -14.73
C ALA A 16 -1.03 7.09 -15.55
N ILE A 17 -1.48 6.46 -16.63
CA ILE A 17 -2.62 6.92 -17.43
C ILE A 17 -3.78 5.94 -17.24
N TRP A 18 -4.88 6.47 -16.75
CA TRP A 18 -6.18 5.79 -16.69
C TRP A 18 -7.12 6.35 -17.73
N GLU A 19 -7.84 5.50 -18.44
CA GLU A 19 -8.88 5.89 -19.38
C GLU A 19 -10.19 5.18 -19.01
N ASP A 20 -11.28 5.95 -18.79
CA ASP A 20 -12.52 5.45 -18.16
C ASP A 20 -13.11 4.21 -18.84
N ASP A 21 -13.17 4.20 -20.20
CA ASP A 21 -13.80 3.11 -20.95
C ASP A 21 -12.82 1.97 -21.29
N VAL A 22 -11.55 2.14 -21.00
CA VAL A 22 -10.47 1.19 -21.37
C VAL A 22 -9.80 0.60 -20.14
N GLY A 23 -9.67 1.39 -19.06
CA GLY A 23 -8.95 1.03 -17.84
C GLY A 23 -7.52 1.57 -17.83
N LEU A 24 -6.62 0.83 -17.23
CA LEU A 24 -5.22 1.22 -17.06
C LEU A 24 -4.46 1.12 -18.39
N ARG A 25 -3.97 2.26 -18.91
CA ARG A 25 -3.18 2.36 -20.15
C ARG A 25 -1.67 2.22 -19.90
N SER A 26 -1.19 2.79 -18.79
CA SER A 26 0.21 2.70 -18.38
C SER A 26 0.34 2.90 -16.89
N ASN A 27 1.40 2.32 -16.30
CA ASN A 27 1.80 2.55 -14.92
C ASN A 27 3.31 2.40 -14.80
N VAL A 28 4.01 3.51 -14.76
CA VAL A 28 5.47 3.56 -14.67
C VAL A 28 5.86 3.88 -13.23
N VAL A 29 6.64 2.99 -12.64
CA VAL A 29 7.16 3.15 -11.26
C VAL A 29 8.68 3.15 -11.31
N ALA A 30 9.29 4.13 -10.68
CA ALA A 30 10.73 4.26 -10.53
C ALA A 30 11.09 4.24 -9.03
N SER A 31 11.35 3.05 -8.51
CA SER A 31 11.79 2.84 -7.12
C SER A 31 13.19 3.40 -6.88
N GLN A 32 13.47 3.72 -5.63
CA GLN A 32 14.74 4.32 -5.20
C GLN A 32 15.59 3.27 -4.49
N ALA A 33 16.37 2.51 -5.26
CA ALA A 33 17.23 1.44 -4.74
C ALA A 33 18.32 1.95 -3.77
N GLU A 34 18.63 3.24 -3.81
CA GLU A 34 19.64 3.90 -2.97
C GLU A 34 19.34 3.76 -1.46
N HIS A 35 18.08 3.58 -1.09
CA HIS A 35 17.65 3.41 0.30
C HIS A 35 18.06 2.07 0.92
N SER A 36 18.33 1.06 0.10
CA SER A 36 18.77 -0.27 0.57
C SER A 36 20.06 -0.21 1.40
N VAL A 37 20.98 0.69 1.07
CA VAL A 37 22.25 0.88 1.80
C VAL A 37 22.02 1.38 3.23
N PHE A 38 20.91 2.12 3.46
CA PHE A 38 20.57 2.67 4.77
C PHE A 38 19.64 1.74 5.57
N GLY A 39 19.09 0.71 4.93
CA GLY A 39 18.14 -0.22 5.53
C GLY A 39 16.78 0.44 5.85
N GLY A 40 16.38 1.43 5.05
CA GLY A 40 15.11 2.15 5.16
C GLY A 40 15.14 3.50 4.46
N VAL A 41 13.98 4.12 4.27
CA VAL A 41 13.85 5.37 3.52
C VAL A 41 14.49 6.55 4.25
N VAL A 42 15.32 7.31 3.54
CA VAL A 42 15.90 8.58 4.00
C VAL A 42 15.15 9.73 3.34
N PRO A 43 14.32 10.50 4.08
CA PRO A 43 13.38 11.46 3.51
C PRO A 43 13.98 12.51 2.57
N GLU A 44 15.17 13.04 2.92
CA GLU A 44 15.83 14.05 2.08
C GLU A 44 16.34 13.47 0.76
N LEU A 45 16.87 12.24 0.77
CA LEU A 45 17.31 11.56 -0.44
C LEU A 45 16.10 11.22 -1.32
N ALA A 46 14.99 10.77 -0.72
CA ALA A 46 13.75 10.50 -1.44
C ALA A 46 13.26 11.74 -2.19
N SER A 47 13.16 12.88 -1.51
CA SER A 47 12.71 14.14 -2.13
C SER A 47 13.59 14.56 -3.32
N ARG A 48 14.91 14.46 -3.18
CA ARG A 48 15.85 14.78 -4.26
C ARG A 48 15.75 13.81 -5.44
N ALA A 49 15.49 12.54 -5.18
CA ALA A 49 15.30 11.55 -6.24
C ALA A 49 14.01 11.81 -7.03
N HIS A 50 12.91 12.17 -6.34
CA HIS A 50 11.65 12.54 -7.01
C HIS A 50 11.83 13.70 -7.98
N ILE A 51 12.55 14.77 -7.59
CA ILE A 51 12.83 15.92 -8.47
C ILE A 51 13.48 15.48 -9.78
N ARG A 52 14.39 14.51 -9.73
CA ARG A 52 15.10 14.02 -10.93
C ARG A 52 14.27 13.09 -11.79
N LYS A 53 13.40 12.28 -11.14
CA LYS A 53 12.69 11.17 -11.80
C LYS A 53 11.31 11.55 -12.33
N ILE A 54 10.63 12.55 -11.73
CA ILE A 54 9.20 12.78 -11.99
C ILE A 54 8.89 13.09 -13.45
N ILE A 55 9.63 13.98 -14.09
CA ILE A 55 9.40 14.35 -15.49
C ILE A 55 9.69 13.17 -16.44
N PRO A 56 10.85 12.48 -16.36
CA PRO A 56 11.08 11.25 -17.11
C PRO A 56 10.00 10.18 -16.95
N VAL A 57 9.49 9.98 -15.71
CA VAL A 57 8.46 8.98 -15.41
C VAL A 57 7.13 9.37 -16.05
N ILE A 58 6.72 10.64 -15.98
CA ILE A 58 5.50 11.14 -16.65
C ILE A 58 5.63 10.97 -18.17
N HIS A 59 6.74 11.39 -18.73
CA HIS A 59 6.97 11.27 -20.19
C HIS A 59 6.89 9.80 -20.65
N ARG A 60 7.52 8.89 -19.88
CA ARG A 60 7.48 7.46 -20.18
C ARG A 60 6.05 6.90 -20.06
N SER A 61 5.30 7.30 -19.05
CA SER A 61 3.90 6.86 -18.86
C SER A 61 3.03 7.28 -20.05
N LEU A 62 3.16 8.53 -20.52
CA LEU A 62 2.46 9.01 -21.73
C LEU A 62 2.85 8.20 -22.98
N SER A 63 4.16 7.95 -23.18
CA SER A 63 4.67 7.17 -24.29
C SER A 63 4.16 5.74 -24.28
N GLU A 64 4.15 5.05 -23.13
CA GLU A 64 3.62 3.69 -22.98
C GLU A 64 2.10 3.64 -23.20
N ALA A 65 1.37 4.68 -22.81
CA ALA A 65 -0.06 4.83 -23.08
C ALA A 65 -0.36 5.18 -24.54
N GLY A 66 0.62 5.62 -25.32
CA GLY A 66 0.46 6.04 -26.72
C GLY A 66 -0.34 7.33 -26.86
N ILE A 67 -0.27 8.24 -25.88
CA ILE A 67 -0.97 9.53 -25.92
C ILE A 67 -0.01 10.71 -25.72
N SER A 68 -0.38 11.86 -26.26
CA SER A 68 0.30 13.12 -25.98
C SER A 68 -0.27 13.78 -24.73
N ILE A 69 0.50 14.68 -24.10
CA ILE A 69 0.10 15.35 -22.85
C ILE A 69 -1.19 16.18 -23.02
N GLU A 70 -1.44 16.74 -24.21
CA GLU A 70 -2.62 17.54 -24.54
C GLU A 70 -3.93 16.72 -24.57
N LYS A 71 -3.83 15.38 -24.53
CA LYS A 71 -4.99 14.48 -24.44
C LYS A 71 -5.41 14.18 -22.99
N VAL A 72 -4.60 14.56 -22.02
CA VAL A 72 -4.94 14.42 -20.60
C VAL A 72 -6.09 15.35 -20.27
N ASN A 73 -7.15 14.82 -19.64
CA ASN A 73 -8.36 15.56 -19.31
C ASN A 73 -8.46 15.90 -17.81
N GLY A 74 -7.57 15.38 -17.00
CA GLY A 74 -7.52 15.64 -15.56
C GLY A 74 -6.26 15.08 -14.92
N ILE A 75 -5.87 15.67 -13.81
CA ILE A 75 -4.67 15.28 -13.07
C ILE A 75 -5.06 14.89 -11.66
N ALA A 76 -4.65 13.70 -11.26
CA ALA A 76 -4.79 13.18 -9.90
C ALA A 76 -3.42 13.06 -9.25
N VAL A 77 -3.27 13.51 -8.01
CA VAL A 77 -1.99 13.50 -7.31
C VAL A 77 -2.16 13.18 -5.85
N THR A 78 -1.28 12.37 -5.29
CA THR A 78 -1.27 12.11 -3.85
C THR A 78 -0.85 13.37 -3.08
N TYR A 79 -1.72 13.82 -2.15
CA TYR A 79 -1.42 14.97 -1.30
C TYR A 79 -1.00 14.59 0.13
N GLY A 80 -1.21 13.35 0.53
CA GLY A 80 -0.89 12.82 1.86
C GLY A 80 -1.70 11.56 2.21
N PRO A 81 -1.36 10.88 3.31
CA PRO A 81 -0.13 11.06 4.10
C PRO A 81 1.14 10.65 3.34
N GLY A 82 2.31 11.05 3.88
CA GLY A 82 3.61 10.71 3.30
C GLY A 82 4.75 11.64 3.73
N LEU A 83 5.90 11.50 3.12
CA LEU A 83 7.05 12.35 3.37
C LEU A 83 6.82 13.75 2.78
N ILE A 84 6.83 14.79 3.61
CA ILE A 84 6.46 16.16 3.20
C ILE A 84 7.22 16.64 1.97
N GLY A 85 8.55 16.44 1.93
CA GLY A 85 9.38 16.85 0.80
C GLY A 85 9.06 16.09 -0.49
N SER A 86 8.72 14.81 -0.38
CA SER A 86 8.32 13.96 -1.51
C SER A 86 6.94 14.36 -2.05
N LEU A 87 5.96 14.58 -1.18
CA LEU A 87 4.62 15.05 -1.53
C LEU A 87 4.64 16.40 -2.25
N ILE A 88 5.46 17.35 -1.77
CA ILE A 88 5.61 18.68 -2.39
C ILE A 88 6.06 18.57 -3.84
N VAL A 89 6.94 17.63 -4.18
CA VAL A 89 7.42 17.45 -5.57
C VAL A 89 6.27 17.05 -6.48
N GLY A 90 5.51 16.01 -6.13
CA GLY A 90 4.36 15.56 -6.92
C GLY A 90 3.29 16.64 -7.07
N LEU A 91 2.92 17.28 -5.96
CA LEU A 91 1.93 18.36 -5.95
C LEU A 91 2.35 19.55 -6.80
N SER A 92 3.62 19.97 -6.74
CA SER A 92 4.09 21.10 -7.53
C SER A 92 4.00 20.83 -9.02
N VAL A 93 4.41 19.64 -9.46
CA VAL A 93 4.33 19.23 -10.87
C VAL A 93 2.87 19.09 -11.30
N ALA A 94 2.02 18.46 -10.50
CA ALA A 94 0.60 18.30 -10.80
C ALA A 94 -0.13 19.64 -10.98
N LYS A 95 0.13 20.60 -10.08
CA LYS A 95 -0.42 21.96 -10.18
C LYS A 95 0.07 22.70 -11.41
N ALA A 96 1.36 22.63 -11.70
CA ALA A 96 1.94 23.26 -12.88
C ALA A 96 1.33 22.70 -14.18
N LEU A 97 1.17 21.38 -14.26
CA LEU A 97 0.54 20.72 -15.40
C LEU A 97 -0.95 21.07 -15.52
N SER A 98 -1.70 21.05 -14.42
CA SER A 98 -3.11 21.44 -14.40
C SER A 98 -3.31 22.86 -14.93
N LEU A 99 -2.48 23.80 -14.48
CA LEU A 99 -2.52 25.19 -14.92
C LEU A 99 -2.12 25.32 -16.40
N ALA A 100 -1.07 24.66 -16.85
CA ALA A 100 -0.56 24.77 -18.21
C ALA A 100 -1.50 24.14 -19.26
N LEU A 101 -2.21 23.07 -18.88
CA LEU A 101 -3.13 22.34 -19.77
C LEU A 101 -4.58 22.79 -19.63
N ASP A 102 -4.88 23.67 -18.68
CA ASP A 102 -6.24 24.10 -18.31
C ASP A 102 -7.18 22.92 -18.03
N VAL A 103 -6.70 21.94 -17.25
CA VAL A 103 -7.46 20.74 -16.86
C VAL A 103 -7.64 20.65 -15.35
N PRO A 104 -8.70 20.00 -14.87
CA PRO A 104 -8.98 19.89 -13.43
C PRO A 104 -7.88 19.10 -12.70
N LEU A 105 -7.59 19.53 -11.47
CA LEU A 105 -6.74 18.86 -10.48
C LEU A 105 -7.60 18.20 -9.42
N ILE A 106 -7.20 17.01 -8.97
CA ILE A 106 -7.77 16.37 -7.79
C ILE A 106 -6.68 15.80 -6.89
N GLY A 107 -6.70 16.16 -5.60
CA GLY A 107 -5.85 15.54 -4.59
C GLY A 107 -6.44 14.23 -4.11
N ILE A 108 -5.63 13.19 -4.05
CA ILE A 108 -6.01 11.85 -3.59
C ILE A 108 -5.29 11.55 -2.29
N HIS A 109 -6.02 11.04 -1.31
CA HIS A 109 -5.43 10.54 -0.08
C HIS A 109 -4.74 9.20 -0.37
N HIS A 110 -3.48 9.03 0.09
CA HIS A 110 -2.64 7.86 -0.24
C HIS A 110 -3.30 6.52 0.18
N ILE A 111 -3.85 6.46 1.40
CA ILE A 111 -4.53 5.24 1.88
C ILE A 111 -5.81 4.96 1.07
N GLU A 112 -6.52 6.00 0.70
CA GLU A 112 -7.69 5.88 -0.19
C GLU A 112 -7.28 5.36 -1.57
N ALA A 113 -6.18 5.84 -2.13
CA ALA A 113 -5.64 5.30 -3.38
C ALA A 113 -5.38 3.80 -3.27
N HIS A 114 -4.76 3.33 -2.18
CA HIS A 114 -4.60 1.90 -1.95
C HIS A 114 -5.94 1.15 -1.90
N ILE A 115 -6.98 1.69 -1.27
CA ILE A 115 -8.33 1.08 -1.27
C ILE A 115 -8.85 0.99 -2.72
N PHE A 116 -8.70 2.05 -3.52
CA PHE A 116 -9.07 2.05 -4.93
C PHE A 116 -8.26 1.09 -5.80
N SER A 117 -7.08 0.63 -5.34
CA SER A 117 -6.31 -0.39 -6.07
C SER A 117 -7.06 -1.71 -6.22
N SER A 118 -8.03 -2.00 -5.34
CA SER A 118 -8.94 -3.15 -5.46
C SER A 118 -9.82 -3.11 -6.71
N LEU A 119 -10.06 -1.92 -7.27
CA LEU A 119 -10.87 -1.69 -8.48
C LEU A 119 -10.05 -1.68 -9.78
N LEU A 120 -8.74 -1.87 -9.72
CA LEU A 120 -7.90 -1.79 -10.92
C LEU A 120 -8.07 -2.99 -11.86
N GLN A 121 -8.43 -4.15 -11.31
CA GLN A 121 -8.61 -5.39 -12.07
C GLN A 121 -10.07 -5.84 -12.13
N ASP A 122 -10.85 -5.53 -11.12
CA ASP A 122 -12.28 -5.81 -11.04
C ASP A 122 -13.02 -4.52 -10.66
N PRO A 123 -13.70 -3.88 -11.62
CA PRO A 123 -14.42 -2.64 -11.35
C PRO A 123 -15.69 -2.83 -10.52
N GLU A 124 -16.18 -4.06 -10.37
CA GLU A 124 -17.46 -4.39 -9.72
C GLU A 124 -17.28 -5.09 -8.37
N VAL A 125 -16.38 -4.59 -7.53
CA VAL A 125 -16.24 -5.11 -6.16
C VAL A 125 -17.48 -4.74 -5.34
N PRO A 126 -18.21 -5.75 -4.78
CA PRO A 126 -19.45 -5.49 -4.05
C PRO A 126 -19.19 -4.75 -2.73
N LEU A 127 -20.11 -3.86 -2.38
CA LEU A 127 -20.12 -3.13 -1.11
C LEU A 127 -21.24 -3.71 -0.18
N PRO A 128 -21.10 -3.60 1.14
CA PRO A 128 -19.92 -3.07 1.85
C PRO A 128 -18.69 -3.97 1.72
N LEU A 129 -17.51 -3.36 1.65
CA LEU A 129 -16.22 -4.04 1.52
C LEU A 129 -15.40 -3.85 2.80
N MET A 130 -14.84 -4.93 3.35
CA MET A 130 -13.85 -4.83 4.42
C MET A 130 -12.44 -4.82 3.82
N THR A 131 -11.70 -3.74 4.02
CA THR A 131 -10.36 -3.60 3.46
C THR A 131 -9.31 -3.63 4.56
N LEU A 132 -8.32 -4.51 4.41
CA LEU A 132 -7.07 -4.48 5.15
C LEU A 132 -6.03 -3.70 4.32
N VAL A 133 -5.68 -2.51 4.78
CA VAL A 133 -4.54 -1.76 4.25
C VAL A 133 -3.31 -2.17 5.04
N ALA A 134 -2.32 -2.80 4.41
CA ALA A 134 -1.11 -3.28 5.07
C ALA A 134 0.13 -2.97 4.21
N SER A 135 0.89 -1.98 4.63
CA SER A 135 2.08 -1.46 3.93
C SER A 135 3.27 -1.28 4.88
N GLY A 136 4.36 -0.69 4.39
CA GLY A 136 5.52 -0.32 5.19
C GLY A 136 5.21 0.73 6.27
N GLY A 137 4.28 1.65 6.01
CA GLY A 137 3.94 2.73 6.95
C GLY A 137 2.57 2.61 7.61
N HIS A 138 1.68 1.76 7.11
CA HIS A 138 0.29 1.71 7.57
C HIS A 138 -0.20 0.27 7.75
N THR A 139 -0.97 0.04 8.81
CA THR A 139 -1.80 -1.16 8.98
C THR A 139 -3.13 -0.72 9.56
N GLU A 140 -4.16 -0.75 8.72
CA GLU A 140 -5.51 -0.29 9.05
C GLU A 140 -6.56 -1.27 8.54
N LEU A 141 -7.61 -1.44 9.33
CA LEU A 141 -8.82 -2.16 8.96
C LEU A 141 -9.93 -1.16 8.68
N VAL A 142 -10.41 -1.12 7.45
CA VAL A 142 -11.32 -0.10 6.95
C VAL A 142 -12.58 -0.77 6.40
N LEU A 143 -13.74 -0.34 6.88
CA LEU A 143 -15.02 -0.65 6.25
C LEU A 143 -15.33 0.42 5.19
N VAL A 144 -15.50 -0.01 3.95
CA VAL A 144 -15.94 0.80 2.83
C VAL A 144 -17.44 0.57 2.68
N GLU A 145 -18.23 1.52 3.13
CA GLU A 145 -19.71 1.46 3.02
C GLU A 145 -20.15 1.86 1.60
N GLU A 146 -19.51 2.90 1.07
CA GLU A 146 -19.62 3.39 -0.31
C GLU A 146 -18.24 3.93 -0.74
N TRP A 147 -17.96 3.98 -2.02
CA TRP A 147 -16.73 4.60 -2.52
C TRP A 147 -16.69 6.09 -2.15
N GLY A 148 -15.66 6.48 -1.41
CA GLY A 148 -15.53 7.82 -0.81
C GLY A 148 -16.09 7.94 0.61
N ASN A 149 -16.70 6.87 1.16
CA ASN A 149 -17.21 6.83 2.52
C ASN A 149 -16.57 5.67 3.28
N TYR A 150 -15.67 6.00 4.21
CA TYR A 150 -14.84 5.04 4.91
C TYR A 150 -15.06 5.12 6.41
N ARG A 151 -15.00 3.97 7.07
CA ARG A 151 -14.96 3.87 8.52
C ARG A 151 -13.74 3.05 8.94
N VAL A 152 -12.77 3.70 9.57
CA VAL A 152 -11.60 3.02 10.14
C VAL A 152 -12.04 2.32 11.41
N LEU A 153 -11.97 0.99 11.41
CA LEU A 153 -12.36 0.15 12.56
C LEU A 153 -11.19 -0.02 13.53
N GLY A 154 -9.97 -0.18 13.00
CA GLY A 154 -8.76 -0.36 13.79
C GLY A 154 -7.52 0.01 13.00
N ARG A 155 -6.46 0.31 13.72
CA ARG A 155 -5.14 0.63 13.17
C ARG A 155 -4.03 0.06 14.05
N THR A 156 -2.82 0.03 13.53
CA THR A 156 -1.70 -0.35 14.38
C THR A 156 -1.45 0.70 15.47
N ARG A 157 -1.14 0.21 16.66
CA ARG A 157 -0.77 1.05 17.83
C ARG A 157 0.72 1.37 17.88
N ASP A 158 1.50 0.66 17.05
CA ASP A 158 2.96 0.75 17.01
C ASP A 158 3.50 0.52 15.58
N ASP A 159 4.41 -0.41 15.36
CA ASP A 159 4.96 -0.71 14.03
C ASP A 159 3.85 -1.15 13.07
N ALA A 160 3.93 -0.72 11.80
CA ALA A 160 3.12 -1.30 10.74
C ALA A 160 3.60 -2.73 10.42
N ALA A 161 2.72 -3.54 9.83
CA ALA A 161 3.08 -4.92 9.48
C ALA A 161 4.29 -4.99 8.55
N GLY A 162 4.33 -4.16 7.49
CA GLY A 162 5.48 -4.11 6.57
C GLY A 162 6.75 -3.62 7.25
N GLU A 163 6.66 -2.62 8.13
CA GLU A 163 7.79 -2.14 8.94
C GLU A 163 8.34 -3.26 9.85
N ALA A 164 7.46 -4.09 10.43
CA ALA A 164 7.89 -5.25 11.22
C ALA A 164 8.64 -6.27 10.35
N PHE A 165 8.20 -6.53 9.11
CA PHE A 165 8.92 -7.36 8.15
C PHE A 165 10.31 -6.78 7.84
N ASP A 166 10.43 -5.48 7.56
CA ASP A 166 11.70 -4.83 7.23
C ASP A 166 12.68 -4.87 8.41
N LYS A 167 12.19 -4.59 9.63
CA LYS A 167 13.01 -4.63 10.85
C LYS A 167 13.52 -6.05 11.15
N VAL A 168 12.67 -7.07 11.02
CA VAL A 168 13.08 -8.46 11.24
C VAL A 168 14.01 -8.94 10.13
N ALA A 169 13.76 -8.62 8.87
CA ALA A 169 14.67 -8.91 7.78
C ALA A 169 16.08 -8.37 8.04
N LYS A 170 16.17 -7.13 8.51
CA LYS A 170 17.45 -6.52 8.90
C LYS A 170 18.15 -7.28 10.03
N MET A 171 17.42 -7.76 11.05
CA MET A 171 17.96 -8.59 12.14
C MET A 171 18.49 -9.93 11.63
N LEU A 172 17.84 -10.52 10.61
CA LEU A 172 18.24 -11.77 9.97
C LEU A 172 19.35 -11.58 8.92
N GLY A 173 19.88 -10.37 8.73
CA GLY A 173 20.89 -10.07 7.72
C GLY A 173 20.36 -10.15 6.27
N LEU A 174 19.05 -10.03 6.07
CA LEU A 174 18.41 -10.05 4.77
C LEU A 174 18.36 -8.65 4.14
N GLY A 175 18.09 -8.60 2.84
CA GLY A 175 18.00 -7.36 2.07
C GLY A 175 16.75 -6.51 2.38
N TYR A 176 16.69 -5.35 1.72
CA TYR A 176 15.54 -4.44 1.71
C TYR A 176 14.94 -4.38 0.29
N PRO A 177 13.60 -4.37 0.15
CA PRO A 177 12.57 -4.48 1.18
C PRO A 177 12.51 -5.88 1.83
N GLY A 178 12.26 -5.93 3.16
CA GLY A 178 12.36 -7.15 3.95
C GLY A 178 11.21 -8.14 3.73
N GLY A 179 10.01 -7.65 3.42
CA GLY A 179 8.83 -8.50 3.21
C GLY A 179 9.05 -9.63 2.20
N PRO A 180 9.46 -9.34 0.96
CA PRO A 180 9.76 -10.36 -0.06
C PRO A 180 10.89 -11.33 0.34
N GLU A 181 11.92 -10.85 1.05
CA GLU A 181 13.04 -11.68 1.50
C GLU A 181 12.60 -12.68 2.57
N ILE A 182 11.82 -12.22 3.56
CA ILE A 182 11.23 -13.10 4.59
C ILE A 182 10.26 -14.09 3.95
N ASP A 183 9.37 -13.66 3.06
CA ASP A 183 8.42 -14.55 2.38
C ASP A 183 9.14 -15.64 1.58
N ARG A 184 10.27 -15.31 0.93
CA ARG A 184 11.09 -16.29 0.19
C ARG A 184 11.80 -17.26 1.14
N LEU A 185 12.37 -16.78 2.24
CA LEU A 185 13.09 -17.60 3.20
C LEU A 185 12.13 -18.52 3.97
N ALA A 186 10.97 -18.01 4.38
CA ALA A 186 9.96 -18.75 5.13
C ALA A 186 9.42 -19.99 4.41
N GLN A 187 9.45 -20.00 3.07
CA GLN A 187 9.05 -21.19 2.28
C GLN A 187 9.95 -22.42 2.50
N ARG A 188 11.11 -22.23 3.08
CA ARG A 188 12.10 -23.30 3.35
C ARG A 188 12.09 -23.74 4.81
N GLY A 189 11.33 -23.03 5.68
CA GLY A 189 11.25 -23.30 7.12
C GLY A 189 9.93 -23.93 7.55
N ASP A 190 9.92 -24.50 8.76
CA ASP A 190 8.70 -24.96 9.41
C ASP A 190 8.08 -23.83 10.27
N PRO A 191 6.90 -23.31 9.92
CA PRO A 191 6.25 -22.23 10.68
C PRO A 191 5.79 -22.67 12.09
N ARG A 192 5.95 -23.94 12.45
CA ARG A 192 5.63 -24.50 13.79
C ARG A 192 6.85 -24.76 14.63
N ALA A 193 8.06 -24.67 14.07
CA ALA A 193 9.30 -24.92 14.79
C ALA A 193 9.52 -23.87 15.90
N ILE A 194 9.15 -22.61 15.66
CA ILE A 194 9.34 -21.52 16.60
C ILE A 194 8.03 -20.75 16.76
N HIS A 195 7.57 -20.66 18.00
CA HIS A 195 6.34 -19.95 18.34
C HIS A 195 6.62 -18.51 18.80
N PHE A 196 6.25 -17.54 17.95
CA PHE A 196 6.26 -16.13 18.31
C PHE A 196 4.88 -15.67 18.82
N PRO A 197 4.81 -14.62 19.67
CA PRO A 197 3.55 -14.10 20.19
C PRO A 197 2.67 -13.54 19.06
N ARG A 198 1.37 -13.52 19.30
CA ARG A 198 0.35 -12.95 18.39
C ARG A 198 -0.40 -11.86 19.15
N PRO A 199 0.17 -10.66 19.24
CA PRO A 199 -0.49 -9.59 19.99
C PRO A 199 -1.79 -9.19 19.30
N LEU A 200 -2.89 -9.35 20.03
CA LEU A 200 -4.22 -8.96 19.59
C LEU A 200 -4.79 -7.98 20.63
N PRO A 201 -4.55 -6.67 20.49
CA PRO A 201 -5.15 -5.65 21.33
C PRO A 201 -6.69 -5.76 21.35
N GLU A 202 -7.33 -5.19 22.36
CA GLU A 202 -8.78 -5.12 22.38
C GLU A 202 -9.33 -4.38 21.14
N GLY A 203 -10.53 -4.76 20.71
CA GLY A 203 -11.16 -4.21 19.50
C GLY A 203 -10.53 -4.72 18.21
N TRP A 204 -10.37 -3.82 17.23
CA TRP A 204 -9.89 -4.14 15.88
C TRP A 204 -8.46 -3.66 15.60
N ASP A 205 -7.77 -3.13 16.61
CA ASP A 205 -6.41 -2.63 16.47
C ASP A 205 -5.37 -3.73 16.28
N PHE A 206 -4.19 -3.33 15.79
CA PHE A 206 -3.03 -4.18 15.58
C PHE A 206 -1.86 -3.74 16.48
N SER A 207 -0.88 -4.64 16.65
CA SER A 207 0.41 -4.34 17.28
C SER A 207 1.45 -5.34 16.80
N PHE A 208 2.65 -4.88 16.42
CA PHE A 208 3.72 -5.72 15.91
C PHE A 208 5.08 -5.47 16.58
N SER A 209 5.25 -4.41 17.37
CA SER A 209 6.53 -4.10 18.01
C SER A 209 6.98 -5.18 19.00
N GLY A 210 6.04 -5.78 19.74
CA GLY A 210 6.32 -6.89 20.64
C GLY A 210 6.81 -8.16 19.91
N LEU A 211 6.31 -8.41 18.71
CA LEU A 211 6.73 -9.52 17.89
C LEU A 211 8.18 -9.37 17.41
N LYS A 212 8.57 -8.17 16.97
CA LYS A 212 9.96 -7.83 16.65
C LYS A 212 10.91 -8.11 17.82
N THR A 213 10.51 -7.68 19.02
CA THR A 213 11.30 -7.88 20.24
C THR A 213 11.44 -9.36 20.59
N ALA A 214 10.38 -10.15 20.40
CA ALA A 214 10.42 -11.59 20.61
C ALA A 214 11.41 -12.29 19.64
N VAL A 215 11.48 -11.86 18.38
CA VAL A 215 12.47 -12.36 17.42
C VAL A 215 13.89 -12.02 17.88
N LEU A 216 14.12 -10.76 18.33
CA LEU A 216 15.44 -10.34 18.81
C LEU A 216 15.90 -11.21 19.99
N TYR A 217 15.07 -11.39 21.00
CA TYR A 217 15.39 -12.24 22.16
C TYR A 217 15.63 -13.71 21.77
N TYR A 218 14.87 -14.23 20.79
CA TYR A 218 15.12 -15.58 20.29
C TYR A 218 16.51 -15.69 19.69
N LEU A 219 16.91 -14.76 18.83
CA LEU A 219 18.22 -14.74 18.19
C LEU A 219 19.38 -14.58 19.20
N GLU A 220 19.21 -13.75 20.21
CA GLU A 220 20.20 -13.57 21.28
C GLU A 220 20.35 -14.81 22.17
N SER A 221 19.29 -15.55 22.41
CA SER A 221 19.30 -16.74 23.25
C SER A 221 19.69 -18.04 22.51
N HIS A 222 19.75 -18.00 21.17
CA HIS A 222 20.09 -19.15 20.34
C HIS A 222 21.15 -18.79 19.27
N PRO A 223 22.33 -18.28 19.64
CA PRO A 223 23.35 -17.87 18.69
C PRO A 223 23.87 -19.03 17.83
N GLU A 224 23.83 -20.27 18.36
CA GLU A 224 24.21 -21.50 17.67
C GLU A 224 23.22 -21.91 16.59
N ALA A 225 21.97 -21.41 16.66
CA ALA A 225 20.94 -21.75 15.67
C ALA A 225 21.13 -21.02 14.34
N LEU A 226 22.05 -20.08 14.26
CA LEU A 226 22.36 -19.33 13.03
C LEU A 226 23.58 -19.97 12.34
N PRO A 227 23.55 -20.25 11.02
CA PRO A 227 22.52 -19.88 10.04
C PRO A 227 21.44 -20.93 9.75
N ASP A 228 21.51 -22.14 10.32
CA ASP A 228 20.71 -23.31 9.88
C ASP A 228 19.21 -23.14 10.15
N HIS A 229 18.82 -22.42 11.22
CA HIS A 229 17.43 -22.20 11.60
C HIS A 229 16.84 -20.87 11.13
N LEU A 230 17.56 -20.07 10.34
CA LEU A 230 17.01 -18.81 9.78
C LEU A 230 15.69 -19.02 8.99
N PRO A 231 15.52 -20.09 8.20
CA PRO A 231 14.23 -20.34 7.54
C PRO A 231 13.08 -20.55 8.53
N ASP A 232 13.31 -21.24 9.65
CA ASP A 232 12.31 -21.52 10.67
C ASP A 232 11.94 -20.24 11.44
N VAL A 233 12.91 -19.38 11.75
CA VAL A 233 12.69 -18.07 12.34
C VAL A 233 11.82 -17.21 11.42
N ALA A 234 12.16 -17.13 10.13
CA ALA A 234 11.41 -16.40 9.14
C ALA A 234 9.98 -16.94 8.98
N ALA A 235 9.81 -18.26 8.94
CA ALA A 235 8.52 -18.93 8.82
C ALA A 235 7.64 -18.71 10.06
N GLY A 236 8.19 -18.86 11.26
CA GLY A 236 7.48 -18.62 12.52
C GLY A 236 7.07 -17.15 12.68
N PHE A 237 7.96 -16.22 12.35
CA PHE A 237 7.66 -14.77 12.36
C PHE A 237 6.56 -14.43 11.36
N GLN A 238 6.71 -14.83 10.09
CA GLN A 238 5.70 -14.58 9.06
C GLN A 238 4.34 -15.15 9.46
N ARG A 239 4.31 -16.39 9.97
CA ARG A 239 3.09 -17.02 10.46
C ARG A 239 2.43 -16.17 11.56
N ALA A 240 3.18 -15.64 12.51
CA ALA A 240 2.63 -14.81 13.59
C ALA A 240 2.02 -13.50 13.06
N VAL A 241 2.68 -12.81 12.13
CA VAL A 241 2.13 -11.61 11.48
C VAL A 241 0.86 -11.95 10.70
N VAL A 242 0.92 -12.98 9.86
CA VAL A 242 -0.21 -13.41 9.02
C VAL A 242 -1.40 -13.86 9.87
N ASP A 243 -1.17 -14.55 10.99
CA ASP A 243 -2.24 -14.94 11.91
C ASP A 243 -3.02 -13.72 12.43
N VAL A 244 -2.31 -12.68 12.87
CA VAL A 244 -2.92 -11.42 13.36
C VAL A 244 -3.73 -10.74 12.27
N LEU A 245 -3.14 -10.56 11.07
CA LEU A 245 -3.80 -9.89 9.95
C LEU A 245 -5.03 -10.67 9.48
N PHE A 246 -4.90 -11.98 9.33
CA PHE A 246 -5.97 -12.88 8.89
C PHE A 246 -7.13 -12.89 9.90
N GLU A 247 -6.84 -13.05 11.18
CA GLU A 247 -7.87 -13.11 12.22
C GLU A 247 -8.67 -11.81 12.30
N ARG A 248 -7.99 -10.64 12.29
CA ARG A 248 -8.67 -9.34 12.31
C ARG A 248 -9.56 -9.14 11.11
N LEU A 249 -9.04 -9.39 9.90
CA LEU A 249 -9.80 -9.20 8.68
C LEU A 249 -11.03 -10.12 8.62
N THR A 250 -10.84 -11.42 8.87
CA THR A 250 -11.92 -12.40 8.72
C THR A 250 -12.98 -12.27 9.81
N THR A 251 -12.58 -12.00 11.04
CA THR A 251 -13.52 -11.79 12.16
C THR A 251 -14.35 -10.52 11.94
N ALA A 252 -13.72 -9.42 11.50
CA ALA A 252 -14.45 -8.20 11.17
C ALA A 252 -15.38 -8.40 9.97
N ALA A 253 -14.93 -9.09 8.93
CA ALA A 253 -15.77 -9.39 7.76
C ALA A 253 -17.05 -10.12 8.14
N LEU A 254 -16.97 -11.11 9.03
CA LEU A 254 -18.12 -11.85 9.54
C LEU A 254 -19.00 -10.98 10.46
N ALA A 255 -18.39 -10.19 11.35
CA ALA A 255 -19.12 -9.33 12.28
C ALA A 255 -19.93 -8.25 11.56
N TYR A 256 -19.39 -7.68 10.48
CA TYR A 256 -20.06 -6.66 9.66
C TYR A 256 -20.83 -7.26 8.48
N ARG A 257 -20.81 -8.58 8.31
CA ARG A 257 -21.54 -9.32 7.25
C ARG A 257 -21.26 -8.76 5.85
N VAL A 258 -20.00 -8.43 5.58
CA VAL A 258 -19.62 -7.92 4.26
C VAL A 258 -19.63 -9.01 3.20
N SER A 259 -19.92 -8.63 1.94
CA SER A 259 -19.92 -9.55 0.80
C SER A 259 -18.52 -9.77 0.21
N ALA A 260 -17.61 -8.83 0.47
CA ALA A 260 -16.25 -8.87 -0.04
C ALA A 260 -15.22 -8.38 1.00
N VAL A 261 -14.00 -8.87 0.88
CA VAL A 261 -12.83 -8.36 1.57
C VAL A 261 -11.74 -8.02 0.55
N ALA A 262 -10.96 -6.97 0.82
CA ALA A 262 -9.78 -6.64 0.05
C ALA A 262 -8.54 -6.57 0.95
N VAL A 263 -7.39 -6.96 0.42
CA VAL A 263 -6.10 -6.68 1.05
C VAL A 263 -5.26 -5.87 0.08
N VAL A 264 -4.81 -4.70 0.52
CA VAL A 264 -4.07 -3.73 -0.29
C VAL A 264 -2.82 -3.25 0.44
N GLY A 265 -1.88 -2.65 -0.28
CA GLY A 265 -0.56 -2.31 0.23
C GLY A 265 0.46 -3.44 0.04
N GLY A 266 1.75 -3.18 0.27
CA GLY A 266 2.84 -4.10 -0.05
C GLY A 266 2.71 -5.49 0.58
N VAL A 267 2.16 -5.59 1.81
CA VAL A 267 1.93 -6.87 2.49
C VAL A 267 0.87 -7.74 1.80
N ALA A 268 0.00 -7.15 0.96
CA ALA A 268 -0.95 -7.88 0.13
C ALA A 268 -0.27 -8.84 -0.87
N ALA A 269 1.02 -8.66 -1.14
CA ALA A 269 1.81 -9.58 -1.98
C ALA A 269 2.23 -10.87 -1.23
N ASN A 270 2.13 -10.92 0.10
CA ASN A 270 2.54 -12.06 0.91
C ASN A 270 1.77 -13.34 0.53
N ARG A 271 2.50 -14.40 0.19
CA ARG A 271 1.93 -15.64 -0.34
C ARG A 271 1.08 -16.39 0.68
N GLU A 272 1.54 -16.46 1.93
CA GLU A 272 0.82 -17.17 2.99
C GLU A 272 -0.52 -16.49 3.29
N LEU A 273 -0.56 -15.16 3.38
CA LEU A 273 -1.79 -14.40 3.59
C LEU A 273 -2.79 -14.64 2.44
N ARG A 274 -2.32 -14.54 1.19
CA ARG A 274 -3.14 -14.81 -0.01
C ARG A 274 -3.71 -16.22 -0.01
N GLN A 275 -2.90 -17.21 0.28
CA GLN A 275 -3.29 -18.61 0.26
C GLN A 275 -4.33 -18.92 1.35
N ARG A 276 -4.15 -18.37 2.55
CA ARG A 276 -5.10 -18.55 3.66
C ARG A 276 -6.43 -17.88 3.39
N LEU A 277 -6.42 -16.66 2.88
CA LEU A 277 -7.65 -15.95 2.51
C LEU A 277 -8.37 -16.61 1.32
N ALA A 278 -7.64 -17.14 0.33
CA ALA A 278 -8.25 -17.90 -0.75
C ALA A 278 -8.93 -19.19 -0.25
N THR A 279 -8.36 -19.84 0.77
CA THR A 279 -8.97 -21.01 1.42
C THR A 279 -10.22 -20.61 2.20
N TRP A 280 -10.15 -19.53 2.96
CA TRP A 280 -11.27 -18.99 3.73
C TRP A 280 -12.43 -18.55 2.82
N ALA A 281 -12.13 -17.90 1.69
CA ALA A 281 -13.12 -17.51 0.68
C ALA A 281 -13.95 -18.70 0.20
N LYS A 282 -13.30 -19.83 -0.10
CA LYS A 282 -13.98 -21.07 -0.53
C LYS A 282 -14.94 -21.64 0.52
N SER A 283 -14.62 -21.46 1.80
CA SER A 283 -15.42 -21.98 2.91
C SER A 283 -16.59 -21.08 3.32
N THR A 284 -16.49 -19.78 3.04
CA THR A 284 -17.48 -18.78 3.48
C THR A 284 -18.31 -18.19 2.35
N GLY A 285 -17.85 -18.28 1.10
CA GLY A 285 -18.47 -17.64 -0.04
C GLY A 285 -18.21 -16.12 -0.15
N VAL A 286 -17.41 -15.55 0.76
CA VAL A 286 -17.02 -14.14 0.72
C VAL A 286 -16.00 -13.91 -0.39
N LEU A 287 -16.22 -12.91 -1.26
CA LEU A 287 -15.27 -12.56 -2.30
C LEU A 287 -13.98 -12.00 -1.66
N VAL A 288 -12.83 -12.47 -2.12
CA VAL A 288 -11.53 -11.94 -1.69
C VAL A 288 -10.82 -11.29 -2.87
N VAL A 289 -10.51 -10.00 -2.72
CA VAL A 289 -9.89 -9.18 -3.76
C VAL A 289 -8.45 -8.85 -3.35
N PHE A 290 -7.53 -9.08 -4.29
CA PHE A 290 -6.13 -8.66 -4.17
C PHE A 290 -5.74 -7.93 -5.46
N PRO A 291 -5.08 -6.79 -5.40
CA PRO A 291 -4.38 -6.27 -6.56
C PRO A 291 -3.33 -7.28 -7.06
N SER A 292 -2.97 -7.22 -8.35
CA SER A 292 -1.81 -8.00 -8.82
C SER A 292 -0.55 -7.59 -8.03
N PRO A 293 0.44 -8.47 -7.88
CA PRO A 293 1.65 -8.15 -7.11
C PRO A 293 2.32 -6.83 -7.52
N ALA A 294 2.30 -6.50 -8.80
CA ALA A 294 2.86 -5.26 -9.34
C ALA A 294 2.06 -3.99 -8.96
N LEU A 295 0.82 -4.14 -8.48
CA LEU A 295 -0.07 -3.05 -8.08
C LEU A 295 -0.29 -3.01 -6.55
N CYS A 296 0.37 -3.88 -5.79
CA CYS A 296 0.27 -3.89 -4.32
C CYS A 296 1.10 -2.79 -3.65
N THR A 297 2.27 -2.46 -4.22
CA THR A 297 3.14 -1.38 -3.72
C THR A 297 2.68 -0.02 -4.22
N ASP A 298 3.30 1.06 -3.74
CA ASP A 298 3.00 2.42 -4.15
C ASP A 298 3.14 2.58 -5.66
N ASN A 299 2.08 3.06 -6.29
CA ASN A 299 1.99 3.22 -7.75
C ASN A 299 0.97 4.29 -8.13
N ALA A 300 1.07 4.83 -9.33
CA ALA A 300 0.19 5.90 -9.77
C ALA A 300 -1.13 5.41 -10.38
N ALA A 301 -1.26 4.12 -10.71
CA ALA A 301 -2.51 3.57 -11.23
C ALA A 301 -3.64 3.69 -10.20
N MET A 302 -3.35 3.43 -8.91
CA MET A 302 -4.30 3.59 -7.82
C MET A 302 -4.76 5.04 -7.66
N VAL A 303 -3.84 6.00 -7.85
CA VAL A 303 -4.12 7.45 -7.78
C VAL A 303 -4.96 7.89 -8.99
N ALA A 304 -4.60 7.45 -10.19
CA ALA A 304 -5.35 7.74 -11.41
C ALA A 304 -6.78 7.18 -11.36
N ARG A 305 -6.95 5.94 -10.85
CA ARG A 305 -8.27 5.30 -10.69
C ARG A 305 -9.15 6.04 -9.70
N ALA A 306 -8.62 6.43 -8.53
CA ALA A 306 -9.34 7.24 -7.55
C ALA A 306 -9.66 8.62 -8.12
N GLY A 307 -8.70 9.24 -8.82
CA GLY A 307 -8.90 10.52 -9.50
C GLY A 307 -10.00 10.49 -10.54
N SER A 308 -10.04 9.45 -11.39
CA SER A 308 -11.12 9.24 -12.35
C SER A 308 -12.49 9.19 -11.65
N PHE A 309 -12.61 8.43 -10.56
CA PHE A 309 -13.85 8.33 -9.81
C PHE A 309 -14.35 9.70 -9.33
N TYR A 310 -13.50 10.51 -8.72
CA TYR A 310 -13.89 11.81 -8.18
C TYR A 310 -14.11 12.87 -9.25
N LEU A 311 -13.25 12.93 -10.27
CA LEU A 311 -13.39 13.90 -11.36
C LEU A 311 -14.68 13.67 -12.18
N ASN A 312 -15.09 12.41 -12.37
CA ASN A 312 -16.38 12.09 -13.00
C ASN A 312 -17.59 12.50 -12.16
N ARG A 313 -17.43 12.66 -10.85
CA ARG A 313 -18.46 13.21 -9.94
C ARG A 313 -18.45 14.74 -9.87
N GLY A 314 -17.55 15.40 -10.62
CA GLY A 314 -17.40 16.84 -10.64
C GLY A 314 -16.57 17.40 -9.48
N GLU A 315 -15.97 16.53 -8.65
CA GLU A 315 -15.11 16.96 -7.54
C GLU A 315 -13.75 17.43 -8.07
N ARG A 316 -13.21 18.48 -7.46
CA ARG A 316 -11.94 19.11 -7.88
C ARG A 316 -11.23 19.69 -6.67
N SER A 317 -9.91 19.80 -6.76
CA SER A 317 -9.09 20.56 -5.83
C SER A 317 -8.64 21.85 -6.51
N ASP A 318 -8.55 22.93 -5.75
CA ASP A 318 -7.94 24.16 -6.24
C ASP A 318 -6.40 24.13 -6.10
N LEU A 319 -5.76 25.17 -6.62
CA LEU A 319 -4.29 25.28 -6.58
C LEU A 319 -3.74 25.57 -5.16
N SER A 320 -4.59 25.82 -4.16
CA SER A 320 -4.18 25.96 -2.76
C SER A 320 -3.99 24.62 -2.05
N LEU A 321 -4.40 23.49 -2.66
CA LEU A 321 -4.20 22.15 -2.11
C LEU A 321 -2.77 22.00 -1.54
N ALA A 322 -2.66 21.66 -0.27
CA ALA A 322 -1.37 21.56 0.42
C ALA A 322 -0.99 20.09 0.69
N ALA A 323 0.32 19.83 0.73
CA ALA A 323 0.85 18.56 1.19
C ALA A 323 0.55 18.37 2.67
N THR A 324 -0.01 17.21 3.04
CA THR A 324 -0.41 16.87 4.40
C THR A 324 0.27 15.57 4.84
N PRO A 325 1.43 15.64 5.50
CA PRO A 325 2.24 14.46 5.81
C PRO A 325 1.56 13.51 6.80
N ARG A 326 0.64 14.03 7.61
CA ARG A 326 -0.18 13.25 8.55
C ARG A 326 -1.64 13.63 8.35
N SER A 327 -2.37 12.77 7.68
CA SER A 327 -3.80 12.95 7.44
C SER A 327 -4.51 11.64 7.77
N PRO A 328 -5.54 11.66 8.64
CA PRO A 328 -6.40 10.49 8.77
C PRO A 328 -7.16 10.24 7.47
N LEU A 329 -7.50 8.99 7.20
CA LEU A 329 -8.39 8.66 6.10
C LEU A 329 -9.70 9.43 6.29
N PRO A 330 -10.18 10.17 5.28
CA PRO A 330 -11.42 10.94 5.41
C PRO A 330 -12.60 9.97 5.61
N GLU A 331 -13.35 10.14 6.69
CA GLU A 331 -14.55 9.32 6.97
C GLU A 331 -15.69 9.67 6.01
N ARG A 332 -15.75 10.91 5.57
CA ARG A 332 -16.60 11.40 4.48
C ARG A 332 -15.86 12.51 3.73
N ARG A 333 -15.89 12.47 2.40
CA ARG A 333 -15.59 13.69 1.62
C ARG A 333 -16.80 14.63 1.69
N PRO A 334 -16.61 15.92 1.99
CA PRO A 334 -17.68 16.90 2.07
C PRO A 334 -18.39 17.08 0.72
#